data_946eabf75b051dcd80d7c508a9cb59d8
#
_entry.id   946eabf75b051dcd80d7c508a9cb59d8
#
_cell.length_a   1.000
_cell.length_b   1.000
_cell.length_c   1.000
_cell.angle_alpha   90.00
_cell.angle_beta   90.00
_cell.angle_gamma   90.00
#
_symmetry.space_group_name_H-M   'P 1'
#
loop_
_entity.id
_entity.type
_entity.pdbx_description
1 polymer ?
#
loop_
_entity_poly.entity_id
_entity_poly.type
_entity_poly.pdbx_seq_one_letter_code
_entity_poly.pdbx_strand_id
1 'polypeptide(L)'
;MFKILIVEDDKELSLLFQKVLEKSGYQVKSASDGAQALEVLDREYIDLIISDIMMPVMDGYELVSELRSAGYQIPVLMITAKSSFDDMRQGFLSGSDDYMVKPVNVNEMVLRVGALLRRAQILNEHKIVIGSTEFDYDAMTVVTGDETLVLPKKEFLLLYKLAASPGRTFTKQQLMDEVWGYETEADPHTIEVHIGRIRERFKENPDFEIVTMRGLGYKVVKK
;
A
#
# COMPACT_ATOMS: atom_id res chain seq x y z
N MET A 1 5.79 -3.47 6.93
CA MET A 1 5.71 -2.10 7.49
C MET A 1 4.89 -1.27 6.51
N PHE A 2 3.81 -0.60 6.96
CA PHE A 2 2.93 0.15 6.06
C PHE A 2 3.59 1.46 5.63
N LYS A 3 3.40 1.81 4.36
CA LYS A 3 3.96 3.00 3.74
C LYS A 3 2.85 4.02 3.49
N ILE A 4 2.96 5.19 4.09
CA ILE A 4 1.99 6.28 4.02
C ILE A 4 2.55 7.40 3.16
N LEU A 5 1.76 7.91 2.23
CA LEU A 5 2.08 9.11 1.47
C LEU A 5 1.37 10.31 2.10
N ILE A 6 2.13 11.32 2.49
CA ILE A 6 1.61 12.64 2.91
C ILE A 6 1.66 13.56 1.70
N VAL A 7 0.54 14.21 1.39
CA VAL A 7 0.42 15.22 0.32
C VAL A 7 -0.02 16.51 0.98
N GLU A 8 0.93 17.42 1.22
CA GLU A 8 0.75 18.68 1.95
C GLU A 8 1.77 19.70 1.47
N ASP A 9 1.34 20.89 1.07
CA ASP A 9 2.21 21.96 0.57
C ASP A 9 2.91 22.74 1.70
N ASP A 10 2.34 22.75 2.91
CA ASP A 10 2.99 23.28 4.10
C ASP A 10 4.08 22.29 4.60
N LYS A 11 5.34 22.68 4.38
CA LYS A 11 6.51 21.86 4.75
C LYS A 11 6.63 21.59 6.24
N GLU A 12 6.22 22.53 7.10
CA GLU A 12 6.31 22.35 8.56
C GLU A 12 5.27 21.35 9.02
N LEU A 13 4.05 21.44 8.48
CA LEU A 13 2.97 20.51 8.79
C LEU A 13 3.26 19.11 8.24
N SER A 14 3.74 19.01 7.01
CA SER A 14 4.20 17.75 6.40
C SER A 14 5.28 17.07 7.25
N LEU A 15 6.30 17.82 7.70
CA LEU A 15 7.36 17.29 8.57
C LEU A 15 6.83 16.85 9.94
N LEU A 16 5.87 17.58 10.51
CA LEU A 16 5.22 17.19 11.77
C LEU A 16 4.50 15.84 11.62
N PHE A 17 3.69 15.69 10.58
CA PHE A 17 2.97 14.44 10.31
C PHE A 17 3.94 13.28 10.06
N GLN A 18 4.99 13.50 9.28
CA GLN A 18 6.03 12.51 9.03
C GLN A 18 6.62 11.98 10.35
N LYS A 19 7.11 12.87 11.22
CA LYS A 19 7.71 12.48 12.51
C LYS A 19 6.76 11.68 13.40
N VAL A 20 5.49 12.06 13.44
CA VAL A 20 4.49 11.37 14.27
C VAL A 20 4.17 9.98 13.72
N LEU A 21 4.02 9.84 12.40
CA LEU A 21 3.74 8.57 11.75
C LEU A 21 4.94 7.62 11.81
N GLU A 22 6.16 8.11 11.59
CA GLU A 22 7.39 7.32 11.74
C GLU A 22 7.56 6.80 13.17
N LYS A 23 7.29 7.66 14.18
CA LYS A 23 7.28 7.24 15.60
C LYS A 23 6.21 6.18 15.89
N SER A 24 5.13 6.17 15.13
CA SER A 24 4.04 5.18 15.24
C SER A 24 4.31 3.90 14.44
N GLY A 25 5.50 3.75 13.84
CA GLY A 25 5.94 2.53 13.16
C GLY A 25 5.58 2.46 11.67
N TYR A 26 5.22 3.57 11.04
CA TYR A 26 4.96 3.64 9.60
C TYR A 26 6.20 4.10 8.81
N GLN A 27 6.31 3.69 7.56
CA GLN A 27 7.19 4.36 6.59
C GLN A 27 6.44 5.52 5.96
N VAL A 28 7.13 6.65 5.74
CA VAL A 28 6.48 7.85 5.22
C VAL A 28 7.19 8.36 3.97
N LYS A 29 6.42 8.75 2.99
CA LYS A 29 6.80 9.54 1.83
C LYS A 29 6.01 10.83 1.83
N SER A 30 6.54 11.87 1.22
CA SER A 30 5.88 13.17 1.11
C SER A 30 5.88 13.68 -0.33
N ALA A 31 4.81 14.38 -0.68
CA ALA A 31 4.64 15.14 -1.90
C ALA A 31 4.06 16.52 -1.53
N SER A 32 4.32 17.54 -2.32
CA SER A 32 3.84 18.90 -2.05
C SER A 32 2.52 19.23 -2.75
N ASP A 33 2.06 18.36 -3.64
CA ASP A 33 0.82 18.51 -4.42
C ASP A 33 0.40 17.17 -5.02
N GLY A 34 -0.80 17.14 -5.60
CA GLY A 34 -1.36 15.93 -6.18
C GLY A 34 -0.57 15.39 -7.37
N ALA A 35 0.07 16.25 -8.17
CA ALA A 35 0.85 15.82 -9.32
C ALA A 35 2.11 15.05 -8.87
N GLN A 36 2.83 15.58 -7.88
CA GLN A 36 3.96 14.87 -7.27
C GLN A 36 3.51 13.58 -6.57
N ALA A 37 2.32 13.57 -5.97
CA ALA A 37 1.77 12.35 -5.37
C ALA A 37 1.58 11.25 -6.42
N LEU A 38 1.08 11.56 -7.61
CA LEU A 38 0.96 10.60 -8.71
C LEU A 38 2.33 10.08 -9.15
N GLU A 39 3.36 10.94 -9.24
CA GLU A 39 4.73 10.50 -9.55
C GLU A 39 5.29 9.52 -8.52
N VAL A 40 4.99 9.73 -7.22
CA VAL A 40 5.39 8.79 -6.16
C VAL A 40 4.67 7.47 -6.33
N LEU A 41 3.37 7.48 -6.63
CA LEU A 41 2.55 6.27 -6.83
C LEU A 41 2.97 5.45 -8.05
N ASP A 42 3.51 6.09 -9.09
CA ASP A 42 4.06 5.40 -10.25
C ASP A 42 5.31 4.58 -9.91
N ARG A 43 6.07 5.03 -8.93
CA ARG A 43 7.37 4.44 -8.55
C ARG A 43 7.27 3.53 -7.34
N GLU A 44 6.38 3.85 -6.39
CA GLU A 44 6.30 3.20 -5.10
C GLU A 44 4.91 2.68 -4.80
N TYR A 45 4.87 1.60 -4.02
CA TYR A 45 3.63 1.12 -3.45
C TYR A 45 3.30 1.92 -2.19
N ILE A 46 2.08 2.44 -2.10
CA ILE A 46 1.56 3.20 -0.96
C ILE A 46 0.33 2.47 -0.40
N ASP A 47 0.28 2.33 0.92
CA ASP A 47 -0.81 1.63 1.62
C ASP A 47 -1.93 2.59 2.03
N LEU A 48 -1.62 3.88 2.24
CA LEU A 48 -2.59 4.92 2.60
C LEU A 48 -2.06 6.29 2.20
N ILE A 49 -2.96 7.18 1.80
CA ILE A 49 -2.67 8.58 1.49
C ILE A 49 -3.30 9.48 2.56
N ILE A 50 -2.54 10.45 3.04
CA ILE A 50 -3.05 11.60 3.81
C ILE A 50 -2.88 12.81 2.90
N SER A 51 -3.96 13.49 2.52
CA SER A 51 -3.89 14.62 1.60
C SER A 51 -4.57 15.84 2.17
N ASP A 52 -3.89 17.00 2.08
CA ASP A 52 -4.61 18.27 2.15
C ASP A 52 -5.53 18.40 0.93
N ILE A 53 -6.58 19.18 1.09
CA ILE A 53 -7.46 19.56 -0.01
C ILE A 53 -6.88 20.72 -0.80
N MET A 54 -6.43 21.75 -0.09
CA MET A 54 -6.04 23.02 -0.72
C MET A 54 -4.54 23.04 -1.02
N MET A 55 -4.17 22.57 -2.20
CA MET A 55 -2.78 22.54 -2.66
C MET A 55 -2.65 23.17 -4.05
N PRO A 56 -1.47 23.70 -4.39
CA PRO A 56 -1.22 24.21 -5.73
C PRO A 56 -1.14 23.06 -6.75
N VAL A 57 -1.20 23.38 -8.03
CA VAL A 57 -1.04 22.50 -9.20
C VAL A 57 -2.19 21.50 -9.34
N MET A 58 -2.33 20.57 -8.41
CA MET A 58 -3.42 19.59 -8.35
C MET A 58 -3.89 19.49 -6.89
N ASP A 59 -5.15 19.79 -6.67
CA ASP A 59 -5.76 19.76 -5.35
C ASP A 59 -6.07 18.31 -4.88
N GLY A 60 -6.46 18.18 -3.60
CA GLY A 60 -6.71 16.85 -3.03
C GLY A 60 -7.94 16.17 -3.62
N TYR A 61 -8.95 16.91 -4.07
CA TYR A 61 -10.13 16.33 -4.71
C TYR A 61 -9.80 15.80 -6.11
N GLU A 62 -9.03 16.56 -6.88
CA GLU A 62 -8.54 16.14 -8.18
C GLU A 62 -7.68 14.88 -8.07
N LEU A 63 -6.74 14.85 -7.11
CA LEU A 63 -5.92 13.68 -6.84
C LEU A 63 -6.77 12.43 -6.57
N VAL A 64 -7.76 12.52 -5.66
CA VAL A 64 -8.61 11.37 -5.34
C VAL A 64 -9.45 10.94 -6.55
N SER A 65 -10.00 11.89 -7.31
CA SER A 65 -10.77 11.60 -8.53
C SER A 65 -9.94 10.85 -9.56
N GLU A 66 -8.71 11.28 -9.82
CA GLU A 66 -7.77 10.61 -10.72
C GLU A 66 -7.44 9.19 -10.24
N LEU A 67 -7.16 9.02 -8.93
CA LEU A 67 -6.91 7.71 -8.35
C LEU A 67 -8.08 6.75 -8.54
N ARG A 68 -9.30 7.19 -8.26
CA ARG A 68 -10.51 6.34 -8.40
C ARG A 68 -10.80 6.03 -9.87
N SER A 69 -10.60 7.00 -10.78
CA SER A 69 -10.75 6.82 -12.22
C SER A 69 -9.74 5.81 -12.77
N ALA A 70 -8.52 5.80 -12.24
CA ALA A 70 -7.48 4.83 -12.56
C ALA A 70 -7.67 3.46 -11.87
N GLY A 71 -8.73 3.28 -11.07
CA GLY A 71 -9.04 2.01 -10.37
C GLY A 71 -8.27 1.79 -9.08
N TYR A 72 -7.54 2.76 -8.56
CA TYR A 72 -6.87 2.66 -7.27
C TYR A 72 -7.89 2.67 -6.13
N GLN A 73 -7.75 1.71 -5.20
CA GLN A 73 -8.56 1.59 -3.98
C GLN A 73 -7.75 1.93 -2.72
N ILE A 74 -6.65 2.67 -2.87
CA ILE A 74 -5.83 3.10 -1.74
C ILE A 74 -6.70 3.97 -0.82
N PRO A 75 -6.77 3.70 0.50
CA PRO A 75 -7.51 4.53 1.42
C PRO A 75 -6.92 5.94 1.51
N VAL A 76 -7.78 6.94 1.50
CA VAL A 76 -7.39 8.35 1.53
C VAL A 76 -8.05 9.04 2.73
N LEU A 77 -7.21 9.60 3.60
CA LEU A 77 -7.60 10.52 4.68
C LEU A 77 -7.41 11.95 4.17
N MET A 78 -8.52 12.67 3.99
CA MET A 78 -8.46 14.09 3.61
C MET A 78 -8.29 14.98 4.84
N ILE A 79 -7.45 16.01 4.71
CA ILE A 79 -7.28 17.05 5.74
C ILE A 79 -7.64 18.40 5.13
N THR A 80 -8.37 19.25 5.86
CA THR A 80 -8.83 20.53 5.32
C THR A 80 -8.97 21.60 6.37
N ALA A 81 -8.82 22.85 5.95
CA ALA A 81 -9.20 24.02 6.73
C ALA A 81 -10.72 24.30 6.69
N LYS A 82 -11.45 23.67 5.77
CA LYS A 82 -12.87 23.91 5.53
C LYS A 82 -13.72 23.00 6.41
N SER A 83 -14.62 23.61 7.20
CA SER A 83 -15.51 22.92 8.15
C SER A 83 -16.97 22.92 7.68
N SER A 84 -17.27 23.40 6.46
CA SER A 84 -18.66 23.45 5.98
C SER A 84 -19.14 22.05 5.60
N PHE A 85 -20.45 21.83 5.76
CA PHE A 85 -21.09 20.56 5.37
C PHE A 85 -20.96 20.27 3.87
N ASP A 86 -20.96 21.32 3.03
CA ASP A 86 -20.84 21.17 1.58
C ASP A 86 -19.45 20.73 1.17
N ASP A 87 -18.39 21.22 1.81
CA ASP A 87 -17.01 20.79 1.58
C ASP A 87 -16.80 19.33 2.00
N MET A 88 -17.37 18.93 3.14
CA MET A 88 -17.34 17.56 3.61
C MET A 88 -18.08 16.62 2.65
N ARG A 89 -19.25 17.04 2.16
CA ARG A 89 -20.02 16.31 1.15
C ARG A 89 -19.24 16.12 -0.14
N GLN A 90 -18.52 17.16 -0.61
CA GLN A 90 -17.67 17.07 -1.79
C GLN A 90 -16.52 16.09 -1.59
N GLY A 91 -15.91 16.07 -0.42
CA GLY A 91 -14.87 15.09 -0.05
C GLY A 91 -15.35 13.66 -0.16
N PHE A 92 -16.51 13.33 0.39
CA PHE A 92 -17.08 11.99 0.25
C PHE A 92 -17.49 11.64 -1.19
N LEU A 93 -17.99 12.61 -1.95
CA LEU A 93 -18.35 12.40 -3.36
C LEU A 93 -17.13 12.21 -4.26
N SER A 94 -15.95 12.74 -3.90
CA SER A 94 -14.70 12.48 -4.62
C SER A 94 -14.14 11.08 -4.39
N GLY A 95 -14.66 10.35 -3.39
CA GLY A 95 -14.26 8.96 -3.08
C GLY A 95 -13.19 8.86 -2.00
N SER A 96 -13.04 9.88 -1.13
CA SER A 96 -12.22 9.77 0.08
C SER A 96 -12.85 8.84 1.12
N ASP A 97 -12.04 8.24 1.98
CA ASP A 97 -12.48 7.22 2.95
C ASP A 97 -12.69 7.79 4.36
N ASP A 98 -12.04 8.90 4.68
CA ASP A 98 -12.24 9.63 5.94
C ASP A 98 -11.75 11.09 5.79
N TYR A 99 -12.05 11.91 6.83
CA TYR A 99 -11.91 13.35 6.76
C TYR A 99 -11.53 13.94 8.11
N MET A 100 -10.59 14.90 8.12
CA MET A 100 -10.21 15.65 9.30
C MET A 100 -10.18 17.15 9.02
N VAL A 101 -10.53 17.96 10.03
CA VAL A 101 -10.52 19.43 9.93
C VAL A 101 -9.30 20.00 10.65
N LYS A 102 -8.62 20.96 10.03
CA LYS A 102 -7.52 21.73 10.67
C LYS A 102 -8.11 22.66 11.77
N PRO A 103 -7.50 22.77 12.95
CA PRO A 103 -6.18 22.26 13.34
C PRO A 103 -6.21 20.75 13.65
N VAL A 104 -5.23 20.01 13.09
CA VAL A 104 -5.16 18.55 13.18
C VAL A 104 -4.64 18.11 14.54
N ASN A 105 -5.41 17.28 15.23
CA ASN A 105 -4.88 16.52 16.36
C ASN A 105 -4.10 15.31 15.82
N VAL A 106 -2.78 15.35 15.96
CA VAL A 106 -1.89 14.30 15.39
C VAL A 106 -2.14 12.92 16.02
N ASN A 107 -2.58 12.82 17.26
CA ASN A 107 -2.92 11.53 17.87
C ASN A 107 -4.21 10.96 17.26
N GLU A 108 -5.20 11.81 17.00
CA GLU A 108 -6.41 11.42 16.29
C GLU A 108 -6.09 10.96 14.85
N MET A 109 -5.21 11.68 14.16
CA MET A 109 -4.74 11.29 12.83
C MET A 109 -4.17 9.87 12.83
N VAL A 110 -3.30 9.52 13.77
CA VAL A 110 -2.75 8.17 13.89
C VAL A 110 -3.84 7.13 14.12
N LEU A 111 -4.83 7.41 14.96
CA LEU A 111 -5.95 6.50 15.21
C LEU A 111 -6.81 6.28 13.94
N ARG A 112 -7.08 7.33 13.18
CA ARG A 112 -7.83 7.26 11.92
C ARG A 112 -7.07 6.50 10.84
N VAL A 113 -5.77 6.77 10.68
CA VAL A 113 -4.88 6.00 9.81
C VAL A 113 -4.96 4.50 10.15
N GLY A 114 -4.82 4.14 11.43
CA GLY A 114 -4.96 2.75 11.86
C GLY A 114 -6.35 2.16 11.55
N ALA A 115 -7.42 2.94 11.68
CA ALA A 115 -8.78 2.50 11.37
C ALA A 115 -9.00 2.30 9.86
N LEU A 116 -8.47 3.20 9.03
CA LEU A 116 -8.55 3.11 7.57
C LEU A 116 -7.78 1.90 7.03
N LEU A 117 -6.56 1.70 7.51
CA LEU A 117 -5.76 0.53 7.15
C LEU A 117 -6.48 -0.77 7.52
N ARG A 118 -7.13 -0.85 8.70
CA ARG A 118 -7.96 -2.01 9.08
C ARG A 118 -9.16 -2.22 8.16
N ARG A 119 -9.89 -1.15 7.82
CA ARG A 119 -11.06 -1.23 6.92
C ARG A 119 -10.66 -1.70 5.52
N ALA A 120 -9.52 -1.23 5.04
CA ALA A 120 -8.96 -1.67 3.75
C ALA A 120 -8.44 -3.12 3.79
N GLN A 121 -8.63 -3.85 4.90
CA GLN A 121 -8.10 -5.20 5.17
C GLN A 121 -6.57 -5.30 5.11
N ILE A 122 -5.87 -4.17 5.12
CA ILE A 122 -4.40 -4.08 5.06
C ILE A 122 -3.79 -4.33 6.45
N LEU A 123 -4.56 -4.03 7.52
CA LEU A 123 -4.17 -4.28 8.92
C LEU A 123 -4.87 -5.49 9.53
N ASN A 124 -5.84 -6.08 8.86
CA ASN A 124 -6.44 -7.27 9.38
C ASN A 124 -5.43 -8.40 9.31
N GLU A 125 -4.80 -8.54 10.46
CA GLU A 125 -3.91 -9.64 10.75
C GLU A 125 -2.77 -9.66 9.72
N HIS A 126 -1.57 -9.66 10.09
CA HIS A 126 -0.44 -10.04 9.24
C HIS A 126 -0.71 -11.39 8.54
N LYS A 127 -1.99 -11.68 8.26
CA LYS A 127 -2.55 -12.86 7.65
C LYS A 127 -3.38 -12.50 6.42
N ILE A 128 -3.10 -13.17 5.31
CA ILE A 128 -3.86 -13.10 4.07
C ILE A 128 -4.45 -14.46 3.83
N VAL A 129 -5.72 -14.52 3.40
CA VAL A 129 -6.38 -15.78 3.05
C VAL A 129 -6.79 -15.76 1.58
N ILE A 130 -6.36 -16.79 0.84
CA ILE A 130 -6.81 -17.05 -0.53
C ILE A 130 -7.31 -18.50 -0.57
N GLY A 131 -8.64 -18.68 -0.72
CA GLY A 131 -9.23 -19.99 -0.62
C GLY A 131 -9.01 -20.62 0.75
N SER A 132 -8.37 -21.78 0.80
CA SER A 132 -7.96 -22.48 2.02
C SER A 132 -6.51 -22.15 2.46
N THR A 133 -5.80 -21.35 1.68
CA THR A 133 -4.39 -20.99 1.97
C THR A 133 -4.32 -19.71 2.77
N GLU A 134 -3.69 -19.79 3.96
CA GLU A 134 -3.42 -18.65 4.86
C GLU A 134 -1.92 -18.31 4.83
N PHE A 135 -1.60 -17.04 4.71
CA PHE A 135 -0.24 -16.48 4.78
C PHE A 135 -0.11 -15.68 6.07
N ASP A 136 0.72 -16.12 7.00
CA ASP A 136 0.97 -15.44 8.28
C ASP A 136 2.29 -14.67 8.22
N TYR A 137 2.20 -13.34 8.22
CA TYR A 137 3.37 -12.47 8.09
C TYR A 137 4.28 -12.53 9.33
N ASP A 138 3.72 -12.63 10.52
CA ASP A 138 4.50 -12.63 11.76
C ASP A 138 5.25 -13.94 11.95
N ALA A 139 4.60 -15.04 11.62
CA ALA A 139 5.21 -16.36 11.66
C ALA A 139 6.07 -16.68 10.42
N MET A 140 5.99 -15.89 9.34
CA MET A 140 6.62 -16.16 8.03
C MET A 140 6.21 -17.52 7.46
N THR A 141 4.94 -17.92 7.66
CA THR A 141 4.40 -19.22 7.28
C THR A 141 3.29 -19.11 6.25
N VAL A 142 3.14 -20.17 5.48
CA VAL A 142 1.99 -20.39 4.58
C VAL A 142 1.34 -21.71 4.98
N VAL A 143 0.05 -21.68 5.31
CA VAL A 143 -0.75 -22.83 5.71
C VAL A 143 -1.76 -23.14 4.61
N THR A 144 -1.81 -24.39 4.14
CA THR A 144 -2.82 -24.87 3.19
C THR A 144 -3.38 -26.19 3.70
N GLY A 145 -4.65 -26.20 4.12
CA GLY A 145 -5.22 -27.33 4.84
C GLY A 145 -4.46 -27.63 6.12
N ASP A 146 -3.93 -28.85 6.26
CA ASP A 146 -3.14 -29.29 7.42
C ASP A 146 -1.62 -29.07 7.25
N GLU A 147 -1.19 -28.57 6.09
CA GLU A 147 0.23 -28.36 5.78
C GLU A 147 0.66 -26.94 6.12
N THR A 148 1.75 -26.82 6.91
CA THR A 148 2.39 -25.55 7.25
C THR A 148 3.78 -25.49 6.65
N LEU A 149 4.04 -24.50 5.81
CA LEU A 149 5.33 -24.24 5.18
C LEU A 149 5.97 -22.98 5.76
N VAL A 150 7.19 -23.11 6.28
CA VAL A 150 8.05 -21.97 6.63
C VAL A 150 8.92 -21.64 5.42
N LEU A 151 8.86 -20.41 4.95
CA LEU A 151 9.63 -19.95 3.79
C LEU A 151 10.87 -19.13 4.21
N PRO A 152 11.94 -19.14 3.41
CA PRO A 152 13.01 -18.17 3.54
C PRO A 152 12.43 -16.74 3.48
N LYS A 153 12.91 -15.84 4.32
CA LYS A 153 12.36 -14.47 4.50
C LYS A 153 12.05 -13.76 3.18
N LYS A 154 12.98 -13.76 2.22
CA LYS A 154 12.80 -13.07 0.93
C LYS A 154 11.74 -13.74 0.04
N GLU A 155 11.65 -15.07 0.05
CA GLU A 155 10.62 -15.82 -0.66
C GLU A 155 9.24 -15.55 -0.04
N PHE A 156 9.15 -15.55 1.29
CA PHE A 156 7.91 -15.24 1.99
C PHE A 156 7.43 -13.81 1.69
N LEU A 157 8.30 -12.80 1.85
CA LEU A 157 7.94 -11.40 1.61
C LEU A 157 7.49 -11.16 0.16
N LEU A 158 8.17 -11.79 -0.79
CA LEU A 158 7.82 -11.70 -2.21
C LEU A 158 6.45 -12.31 -2.49
N LEU A 159 6.20 -13.52 -1.98
CA LEU A 159 4.91 -14.20 -2.13
C LEU A 159 3.79 -13.46 -1.40
N TYR A 160 4.03 -13.00 -0.18
CA TYR A 160 3.08 -12.24 0.63
C TYR A 160 2.66 -10.95 -0.08
N LYS A 161 3.62 -10.20 -0.66
CA LYS A 161 3.32 -8.99 -1.44
C LYS A 161 2.40 -9.27 -2.62
N LEU A 162 2.66 -10.33 -3.36
CA LEU A 162 1.82 -10.72 -4.50
C LEU A 162 0.43 -11.19 -4.05
N ALA A 163 0.36 -11.95 -2.95
CA ALA A 163 -0.87 -12.49 -2.37
C ALA A 163 -1.76 -11.40 -1.73
N ALA A 164 -1.16 -10.31 -1.24
CA ALA A 164 -1.90 -9.18 -0.66
C ALA A 164 -2.80 -8.44 -1.68
N SER A 165 -2.52 -8.61 -2.99
CA SER A 165 -3.31 -7.97 -4.05
C SER A 165 -3.48 -8.91 -5.25
N PRO A 166 -4.31 -9.95 -5.13
CA PRO A 166 -4.54 -10.90 -6.21
C PRO A 166 -5.05 -10.20 -7.47
N GLY A 167 -4.52 -10.59 -8.63
CA GLY A 167 -4.84 -9.99 -9.93
C GLY A 167 -4.01 -8.78 -10.30
N ARG A 168 -3.40 -8.08 -9.33
CA ARG A 168 -2.53 -6.93 -9.58
C ARG A 168 -1.17 -7.38 -10.07
N THR A 169 -0.66 -6.72 -11.12
CA THR A 169 0.69 -6.92 -11.63
C THR A 169 1.67 -5.99 -10.92
N PHE A 170 2.77 -6.55 -10.42
CA PHE A 170 3.90 -5.81 -9.87
C PHE A 170 5.10 -5.94 -10.80
N THR A 171 5.78 -4.82 -11.08
CA THR A 171 7.01 -4.85 -11.86
C THR A 171 8.15 -5.50 -11.08
N LYS A 172 9.18 -5.99 -11.78
CA LYS A 172 10.37 -6.53 -11.11
C LYS A 172 11.02 -5.49 -10.21
N GLN A 173 11.06 -4.22 -10.65
CA GLN A 173 11.62 -3.13 -9.85
C GLN A 173 10.81 -2.90 -8.58
N GLN A 174 9.49 -2.80 -8.66
CA GLN A 174 8.63 -2.65 -7.47
C GLN A 174 8.83 -3.78 -6.45
N LEU A 175 8.95 -5.02 -6.93
CA LEU A 175 9.20 -6.18 -6.06
C LEU A 175 10.61 -6.15 -5.45
N MET A 176 11.61 -5.69 -6.21
CA MET A 176 12.96 -5.53 -5.73
C MET A 176 13.03 -4.49 -4.62
N ASP A 177 12.49 -3.30 -4.86
CA ASP A 177 12.50 -2.18 -3.91
C ASP A 177 11.78 -2.55 -2.60
N GLU A 178 10.65 -3.24 -2.71
CA GLU A 178 9.84 -3.66 -1.56
C GLU A 178 10.55 -4.71 -0.70
N VAL A 179 11.17 -5.70 -1.33
CA VAL A 179 11.70 -6.87 -0.63
C VAL A 179 13.19 -6.72 -0.29
N TRP A 180 13.97 -6.03 -1.12
CA TRP A 180 15.42 -5.85 -0.93
C TRP A 180 15.80 -4.43 -0.50
N GLY A 181 14.92 -3.45 -0.73
CA GLY A 181 15.15 -2.03 -0.44
C GLY A 181 15.78 -1.28 -1.63
N TYR A 182 15.65 0.05 -1.60
CA TYR A 182 16.06 0.94 -2.70
C TYR A 182 17.59 1.01 -2.91
N GLU A 183 18.39 0.76 -1.88
CA GLU A 183 19.86 0.82 -1.95
C GLU A 183 20.50 -0.56 -2.20
N THR A 184 19.71 -1.52 -2.68
CA THR A 184 20.24 -2.85 -2.91
C THR A 184 21.08 -2.91 -4.19
N GLU A 185 22.26 -3.54 -4.11
CA GLU A 185 23.09 -3.90 -5.27
C GLU A 185 22.62 -5.22 -5.93
N ALA A 186 21.53 -5.82 -5.45
CA ALA A 186 21.04 -7.09 -5.99
C ALA A 186 20.50 -6.91 -7.41
N ASP A 187 20.88 -7.82 -8.30
CA ASP A 187 20.40 -7.86 -9.68
C ASP A 187 18.89 -8.15 -9.73
N PRO A 188 18.10 -7.43 -10.55
CA PRO A 188 16.69 -7.74 -10.80
C PRO A 188 16.41 -9.18 -11.24
N HIS A 189 17.40 -9.90 -11.78
CA HIS A 189 17.31 -11.31 -12.07
C HIS A 189 17.10 -12.19 -10.82
N THR A 190 17.48 -11.68 -9.65
CA THR A 190 17.22 -12.32 -8.35
C THR A 190 15.75 -12.62 -8.13
N ILE A 191 14.85 -11.73 -8.56
CA ILE A 191 13.40 -11.93 -8.50
C ILE A 191 12.98 -13.19 -9.26
N GLU A 192 13.52 -13.42 -10.45
CA GLU A 192 13.17 -14.58 -11.29
C GLU A 192 13.52 -15.90 -10.60
N VAL A 193 14.67 -15.94 -9.95
CA VAL A 193 15.13 -17.11 -9.19
C VAL A 193 14.19 -17.41 -8.02
N HIS A 194 13.82 -16.38 -7.25
CA HIS A 194 12.91 -16.57 -6.12
C HIS A 194 11.49 -16.92 -6.57
N ILE A 195 10.96 -16.30 -7.62
CA ILE A 195 9.66 -16.67 -8.21
C ILE A 195 9.68 -18.12 -8.69
N GLY A 196 10.77 -18.58 -9.32
CA GLY A 196 10.91 -19.96 -9.73
C GLY A 196 10.82 -20.95 -8.56
N ARG A 197 11.51 -20.64 -7.45
CA ARG A 197 11.47 -21.45 -6.23
C ARG A 197 10.08 -21.48 -5.58
N ILE A 198 9.44 -20.32 -5.51
CA ILE A 198 8.07 -20.23 -4.96
C ILE A 198 7.11 -21.05 -5.82
N ARG A 199 7.17 -20.93 -7.15
CA ARG A 199 6.33 -21.71 -8.06
C ARG A 199 6.50 -23.22 -7.89
N GLU A 200 7.74 -23.69 -7.73
CA GLU A 200 7.98 -25.12 -7.52
C GLU A 200 7.39 -25.60 -6.18
N ARG A 201 7.49 -24.81 -5.12
CA ARG A 201 6.90 -25.15 -3.81
C ARG A 201 5.39 -25.18 -3.83
N PHE A 202 4.74 -24.27 -4.56
CA PHE A 202 3.30 -24.10 -4.59
C PHE A 202 2.63 -24.57 -5.88
N LYS A 203 3.30 -25.41 -6.68
CA LYS A 203 2.75 -25.92 -7.95
C LYS A 203 1.43 -26.67 -7.79
N GLU A 204 1.29 -27.41 -6.70
CA GLU A 204 0.10 -28.20 -6.36
C GLU A 204 -0.90 -27.42 -5.47
N ASN A 205 -0.63 -26.15 -5.17
CA ASN A 205 -1.55 -25.36 -4.35
C ASN A 205 -2.89 -25.17 -5.10
N PRO A 206 -4.04 -25.48 -4.46
CA PRO A 206 -5.34 -25.42 -5.14
C PRO A 206 -5.87 -24.00 -5.32
N ASP A 207 -5.40 -23.03 -4.55
CA ASP A 207 -6.07 -21.75 -4.34
C ASP A 207 -5.49 -20.61 -5.18
N PHE A 208 -4.19 -20.70 -5.51
CA PHE A 208 -3.53 -19.63 -6.27
C PHE A 208 -2.40 -20.14 -7.16
N GLU A 209 -1.99 -19.28 -8.09
CA GLU A 209 -0.78 -19.45 -8.88
C GLU A 209 -0.09 -18.09 -9.14
N ILE A 210 1.22 -18.11 -9.39
CA ILE A 210 1.97 -16.93 -9.79
C ILE A 210 2.09 -16.88 -11.30
N VAL A 211 1.53 -15.86 -11.93
CA VAL A 211 1.56 -15.66 -13.38
C VAL A 211 2.61 -14.61 -13.77
N THR A 212 3.36 -14.89 -14.86
CA THR A 212 4.27 -13.92 -15.46
C THR A 212 3.50 -13.05 -16.45
N MET A 213 3.57 -11.75 -16.27
CA MET A 213 3.10 -10.76 -17.23
C MET A 213 4.30 -10.33 -18.08
N ARG A 214 4.38 -10.86 -19.32
CA ARG A 214 5.54 -10.63 -20.21
C ARG A 214 5.84 -9.16 -20.39
N GLY A 215 7.09 -8.76 -20.17
CA GLY A 215 7.55 -7.38 -20.25
C GLY A 215 7.16 -6.47 -19.07
N LEU A 216 6.33 -6.95 -18.12
CA LEU A 216 5.85 -6.16 -16.98
C LEU A 216 6.37 -6.72 -15.64
N GLY A 217 6.08 -7.97 -15.31
CA GLY A 217 6.44 -8.53 -14.00
C GLY A 217 5.61 -9.74 -13.63
N TYR A 218 5.10 -9.76 -12.38
CA TYR A 218 4.41 -10.92 -11.81
C TYR A 218 3.12 -10.52 -11.09
N LYS A 219 2.18 -11.45 -11.01
CA LYS A 219 0.98 -11.35 -10.19
C LYS A 219 0.58 -12.71 -9.64
N VAL A 220 -0.12 -12.71 -8.52
CA VAL A 220 -0.89 -13.87 -8.03
C VAL A 220 -2.28 -13.81 -8.64
N VAL A 221 -2.79 -14.95 -9.10
CA VAL A 221 -4.19 -15.13 -9.49
C VAL A 221 -4.81 -16.24 -8.65
N LYS A 222 -6.09 -16.08 -8.30
CA LYS A 222 -6.87 -17.12 -7.65
C LYS A 222 -7.23 -18.18 -8.70
N LYS A 223 -7.21 -19.45 -8.28
CA LYS A 223 -7.66 -20.58 -9.09
C LYS A 223 -9.16 -20.81 -8.93
#